data_71a806d1149fbdf06790f237b4ad3696
#
_entry.id   71a806d1149fbdf06790f237b4ad3696
#
_cell.length_a   1.000
_cell.length_b   1.000
_cell.length_c   1.000
_cell.angle_alpha   90.00
_cell.angle_beta   90.00
_cell.angle_gamma   90.00
#
_symmetry.space_group_name_H-M   'P 1'
#
loop_
_entity.id
_entity.type
_entity.pdbx_description
1 polymer ?
#
loop_
_entity_poly.entity_id
_entity_poly.type
_entity_poly.pdbx_seq_one_letter_code
_entity_poly.pdbx_strand_id
1 'polypeptide(L)'
;MEHIVGRGFEKVSRIEEDIQLPLASTSNSAGYDFFAIEDTEIPPHNERYRYPIRVRLGVKAFMQSDEVLLLFNRSSNPSKFGLVQANSVGVIDSDYYNNPDNEGEIGIEFYNMGIQPVIIKKGQKVCQGIFMKYLKTNDDNRLKEMRNGGYGSTGK
;
A
#
# COMPACT_ATOMS: atom_id res chain seq x y z
N MET A 1 -24.26 -7.67 -6.79
CA MET A 1 -22.88 -7.63 -6.25
C MET A 1 -22.29 -9.01 -6.31
N GLU A 2 -21.17 -9.16 -6.99
CA GLU A 2 -20.42 -10.40 -6.90
C GLU A 2 -19.90 -10.53 -5.46
N HIS A 3 -20.15 -11.69 -4.86
CA HIS A 3 -19.60 -11.99 -3.55
C HIS A 3 -18.10 -12.25 -3.70
N ILE A 4 -17.29 -11.37 -3.14
CA ILE A 4 -15.84 -11.59 -3.05
C ILE A 4 -15.61 -12.79 -2.14
N VAL A 5 -14.97 -13.82 -2.66
CA VAL A 5 -14.59 -15.02 -1.91
C VAL A 5 -13.09 -14.98 -1.63
N GLY A 6 -12.73 -15.13 -0.34
CA GLY A 6 -11.34 -15.10 0.07
C GLY A 6 -10.71 -13.71 0.05
N ARG A 7 -9.42 -13.67 -0.17
CA ARG A 7 -8.61 -12.47 -0.25
C ARG A 7 -7.45 -12.66 -1.20
N GLY A 8 -6.95 -11.56 -1.75
CA GLY A 8 -5.82 -11.65 -2.68
C GLY A 8 -5.51 -10.34 -3.35
N PHE A 9 -4.70 -10.43 -4.39
CA PHE A 9 -4.22 -9.28 -5.16
C PHE A 9 -4.52 -9.45 -6.63
N GLU A 10 -4.76 -8.33 -7.28
CA GLU A 10 -4.91 -8.25 -8.73
C GLU A 10 -4.10 -7.07 -9.25
N LYS A 11 -3.59 -7.21 -10.47
CA LYS A 11 -3.01 -6.09 -11.20
C LYS A 11 -4.12 -5.08 -11.53
N VAL A 12 -3.86 -3.78 -11.38
CA VAL A 12 -4.82 -2.77 -11.86
C VAL A 12 -4.89 -2.78 -13.38
N SER A 13 -6.08 -2.59 -13.92
CA SER A 13 -6.38 -2.85 -15.34
C SER A 13 -5.63 -1.94 -16.31
N ARG A 14 -5.29 -0.71 -15.89
CA ARG A 14 -4.58 0.27 -16.72
C ARG A 14 -3.09 -0.04 -16.94
N ILE A 15 -2.54 -1.03 -16.25
CA ILE A 15 -1.16 -1.49 -16.45
C ILE A 15 -1.19 -2.62 -17.48
N GLU A 16 -0.67 -2.36 -18.67
CA GLU A 16 -0.68 -3.32 -19.77
C GLU A 16 0.36 -4.43 -19.60
N GLU A 17 1.53 -4.07 -19.09
CA GLU A 17 2.63 -5.01 -18.89
C GLU A 17 2.39 -5.98 -17.73
N ASP A 18 3.04 -7.13 -17.79
CA ASP A 18 3.03 -8.07 -16.68
C ASP A 18 3.87 -7.53 -15.52
N ILE A 19 3.34 -7.67 -14.30
CA ILE A 19 4.02 -7.28 -13.07
C ILE A 19 4.04 -8.44 -12.10
N GLN A 20 5.01 -8.42 -11.18
CA GLN A 20 5.02 -9.37 -10.09
C GLN A 20 3.94 -9.01 -9.07
N LEU A 21 2.97 -9.90 -8.86
CA LEU A 21 2.00 -9.76 -7.76
C LEU A 21 2.69 -9.99 -6.41
N PRO A 22 2.17 -9.41 -5.32
CA PRO A 22 2.72 -9.66 -3.99
C PRO A 22 2.76 -11.14 -3.64
N LEU A 23 3.86 -11.56 -3.01
CA LEU A 23 4.03 -12.95 -2.60
C LEU A 23 4.79 -13.06 -1.27
N ALA A 24 4.53 -14.13 -0.53
CA ALA A 24 5.23 -14.46 0.69
C ALA A 24 6.62 -15.03 0.37
N SER A 25 7.65 -14.57 1.11
CA SER A 25 9.02 -15.03 0.90
C SER A 25 9.27 -16.44 1.40
N THR A 26 8.58 -16.85 2.46
CA THR A 26 8.70 -18.19 3.08
C THR A 26 7.33 -18.72 3.48
N SER A 27 7.25 -20.02 3.77
CA SER A 27 6.00 -20.67 4.17
C SER A 27 5.37 -20.11 5.46
N ASN A 28 6.18 -19.51 6.33
CA ASN A 28 5.75 -18.95 7.61
C ASN A 28 5.85 -17.42 7.68
N SER A 29 6.10 -16.76 6.56
CA SER A 29 6.05 -15.30 6.49
C SER A 29 4.61 -14.82 6.68
N ALA A 30 4.39 -13.89 7.61
CA ALA A 30 3.09 -13.28 7.82
C ALA A 30 2.71 -12.32 6.69
N GLY A 31 3.70 -11.66 6.10
CA GLY A 31 3.50 -10.61 5.10
C GLY A 31 3.76 -11.07 3.68
N TYR A 32 3.13 -10.35 2.76
CA TYR A 32 3.36 -10.44 1.33
C TYR A 32 4.25 -9.29 0.91
N ASP A 33 5.34 -9.59 0.18
CA ASP A 33 6.25 -8.57 -0.35
C ASP A 33 5.64 -7.93 -1.60
N PHE A 34 5.65 -6.59 -1.63
CA PHE A 34 5.22 -5.79 -2.76
C PHE A 34 6.41 -5.28 -3.55
N PHE A 35 6.24 -5.17 -4.87
CA PHE A 35 7.30 -4.80 -5.80
C PHE A 35 6.98 -3.49 -6.50
N ALA A 36 8.00 -2.64 -6.70
CA ALA A 36 7.85 -1.42 -7.47
C ALA A 36 7.59 -1.74 -8.94
N ILE A 37 6.70 -0.99 -9.59
CA ILE A 37 6.37 -1.19 -11.00
C ILE A 37 7.14 -0.23 -11.93
N GLU A 38 7.86 0.71 -11.36
CA GLU A 38 8.66 1.70 -12.11
C GLU A 38 9.82 2.18 -11.24
N ASP A 39 10.84 2.75 -11.87
CA ASP A 39 11.92 3.41 -11.16
C ASP A 39 11.38 4.66 -10.48
N THR A 40 11.72 4.85 -9.20
CA THR A 40 11.26 6.00 -8.41
C THR A 40 12.44 6.59 -7.65
N GLU A 41 12.75 7.85 -7.90
CA GLU A 41 13.75 8.59 -7.14
C GLU A 41 13.13 9.24 -5.91
N ILE A 42 13.73 9.02 -4.75
CA ILE A 42 13.31 9.63 -3.49
C ILE A 42 14.46 10.55 -3.02
N PRO A 43 14.32 11.86 -3.26
CA PRO A 43 15.35 12.82 -2.82
C PRO A 43 15.35 12.95 -1.29
N PRO A 44 16.47 13.41 -0.69
CA PRO A 44 16.52 13.69 0.73
C PRO A 44 15.43 14.68 1.16
N HIS A 45 14.78 14.38 2.29
CA HIS A 45 13.77 15.27 2.86
C HIS A 45 14.40 16.56 3.36
N ASN A 46 13.93 17.70 2.85
CA ASN A 46 14.41 19.03 3.20
C ASN A 46 13.35 20.08 2.85
N GLU A 47 13.66 21.36 2.98
CA GLU A 47 12.73 22.46 2.66
C GLU A 47 12.21 22.45 1.23
N ARG A 48 13.03 22.01 0.28
CA ARG A 48 12.66 21.90 -1.14
C ARG A 48 11.81 20.66 -1.42
N TYR A 49 12.16 19.52 -0.77
CA TYR A 49 11.49 18.23 -0.95
C TYR A 49 10.85 17.79 0.37
N ARG A 50 9.82 18.49 0.77
CA ARG A 50 9.17 18.31 2.08
C ARG A 50 8.02 17.33 2.07
N TYR A 51 7.52 16.95 0.90
CA TYR A 51 6.45 15.96 0.78
C TYR A 51 7.00 14.55 0.53
N PRO A 52 6.29 13.53 1.02
CA PRO A 52 6.72 12.16 0.74
C PRO A 52 6.60 11.82 -0.74
N ILE A 53 7.41 10.88 -1.19
CA ILE A 53 7.37 10.38 -2.55
C ILE A 53 6.64 9.05 -2.58
N ARG A 54 5.63 8.96 -3.45
CA ARG A 54 4.84 7.75 -3.65
C ARG A 54 5.57 6.78 -4.58
N VAL A 55 5.71 5.54 -4.12
CA VAL A 55 6.16 4.42 -4.92
C VAL A 55 4.92 3.62 -5.34
N ARG A 56 4.73 3.45 -6.64
CA ARG A 56 3.59 2.71 -7.19
C ARG A 56 3.85 1.22 -7.15
N LEU A 57 2.84 0.46 -6.75
CA LEU A 57 2.92 -0.99 -6.62
C LEU A 57 2.04 -1.73 -7.65
N GLY A 58 1.16 -1.01 -8.35
CA GLY A 58 0.42 -1.51 -9.51
C GLY A 58 -0.64 -2.55 -9.22
N VAL A 59 -0.94 -2.80 -7.95
CA VAL A 59 -1.88 -3.84 -7.53
C VAL A 59 -3.00 -3.25 -6.68
N LYS A 60 -4.11 -3.95 -6.65
CA LYS A 60 -5.24 -3.73 -5.74
C LYS A 60 -5.49 -5.00 -4.93
N ALA A 61 -6.09 -4.87 -3.78
CA ALA A 61 -6.37 -6.00 -2.88
C ALA A 61 -7.87 -6.18 -2.69
N PHE A 62 -8.35 -7.41 -2.85
CA PHE A 62 -9.70 -7.78 -2.46
C PHE A 62 -9.67 -8.59 -1.18
N MET A 63 -10.70 -8.42 -0.35
CA MET A 63 -10.78 -9.05 0.97
C MET A 63 -12.21 -9.04 1.49
N GLN A 64 -12.45 -9.73 2.60
CA GLN A 64 -13.74 -9.74 3.25
C GLN A 64 -14.00 -8.42 3.99
N SER A 65 -15.26 -8.12 4.27
CA SER A 65 -15.67 -6.85 4.91
C SER A 65 -15.19 -6.68 6.37
N ASP A 66 -14.77 -7.76 7.02
CA ASP A 66 -14.21 -7.75 8.37
C ASP A 66 -12.67 -7.85 8.38
N GLU A 67 -12.06 -7.67 7.22
CA GLU A 67 -10.61 -7.75 7.04
C GLU A 67 -10.02 -6.40 6.63
N VAL A 68 -8.75 -6.24 6.93
CA VAL A 68 -7.95 -5.07 6.56
C VAL A 68 -6.59 -5.54 6.06
N LEU A 69 -6.03 -4.84 5.08
CA LEU A 69 -4.63 -5.03 4.68
C LEU A 69 -3.80 -3.90 5.26
N LEU A 70 -2.82 -4.24 6.06
CA LEU A 70 -1.87 -3.29 6.65
C LEU A 70 -0.56 -3.34 5.90
N LEU A 71 -0.08 -2.17 5.46
CA LEU A 71 1.21 -2.03 4.77
C LEU A 71 2.26 -1.55 5.74
N PHE A 72 3.37 -2.28 5.79
CA PHE A 72 4.51 -2.00 6.64
C PHE A 72 5.77 -1.77 5.81
N ASN A 73 6.63 -0.91 6.29
CA ASN A 73 7.96 -0.73 5.74
C ASN A 73 8.78 -2.02 5.86
N ARG A 74 9.77 -2.19 4.99
CA ARG A 74 10.77 -3.25 5.17
C ARG A 74 11.75 -2.84 6.26
N SER A 75 12.18 -3.81 7.06
CA SER A 75 13.12 -3.58 8.15
C SER A 75 14.46 -2.96 7.70
N SER A 76 14.89 -3.27 6.48
CA SER A 76 16.14 -2.73 5.92
C SER A 76 16.03 -1.30 5.38
N ASN A 77 14.84 -0.82 5.08
CA ASN A 77 14.70 0.49 4.44
C ASN A 77 15.19 1.66 5.30
N PRO A 78 14.84 1.76 6.61
CA PRO A 78 15.37 2.84 7.42
C PRO A 78 16.88 2.75 7.65
N SER A 79 17.39 1.56 7.97
CA SER A 79 18.78 1.37 8.37
C SER A 79 19.77 1.46 7.20
N LYS A 80 19.40 0.96 6.02
CA LYS A 80 20.29 0.93 4.85
C LYS A 80 20.13 2.15 3.95
N PHE A 81 18.91 2.67 3.83
CA PHE A 81 18.58 3.69 2.84
C PHE A 81 18.00 4.97 3.43
N GLY A 82 17.76 5.03 4.73
CA GLY A 82 17.12 6.17 5.37
C GLY A 82 15.65 6.36 4.97
N LEU A 83 15.01 5.34 4.40
CA LEU A 83 13.62 5.43 3.95
C LEU A 83 12.64 5.13 5.08
N VAL A 84 11.84 6.12 5.42
CA VAL A 84 10.82 6.04 6.47
C VAL A 84 9.44 6.15 5.81
N GLN A 85 8.56 5.21 6.16
CA GLN A 85 7.18 5.25 5.67
C GLN A 85 6.46 6.47 6.25
N ALA A 86 5.90 7.30 5.38
CA ALA A 86 5.39 8.62 5.78
C ALA A 86 4.26 8.57 6.80
N ASN A 87 3.37 7.59 6.71
CA ASN A 87 2.21 7.42 7.59
C ASN A 87 2.36 6.27 8.60
N SER A 88 3.56 5.79 8.85
CA SER A 88 3.91 4.68 9.73
C SER A 88 3.35 3.33 9.30
N VAL A 89 2.05 3.19 9.15
CA VAL A 89 1.35 1.98 8.66
C VAL A 89 0.29 2.41 7.66
N GLY A 90 0.30 1.78 6.50
CA GLY A 90 -0.77 1.98 5.52
C GLY A 90 -1.98 1.12 5.87
N VAL A 91 -3.16 1.72 5.88
CA VAL A 91 -4.41 1.00 6.14
C VAL A 91 -5.19 0.93 4.84
N ILE A 92 -5.34 -0.28 4.30
CA ILE A 92 -6.09 -0.54 3.07
C ILE A 92 -7.40 -1.23 3.46
N ASP A 93 -8.47 -0.48 3.40
CA ASP A 93 -9.81 -0.95 3.72
C ASP A 93 -10.36 -1.89 2.62
N SER A 94 -11.28 -2.76 2.98
CA SER A 94 -11.90 -3.69 2.02
C SER A 94 -12.62 -2.97 0.87
N ASP A 95 -13.18 -1.79 1.12
CA ASP A 95 -13.90 -0.99 0.12
C ASP A 95 -12.99 -0.09 -0.73
N TYR A 96 -11.67 -0.17 -0.54
CA TYR A 96 -10.72 0.50 -1.42
C TYR A 96 -10.57 -0.21 -2.76
N TYR A 97 -10.84 -1.50 -2.81
CA TYR A 97 -10.84 -2.29 -4.04
C TYR A 97 -11.80 -1.71 -5.07
N ASN A 98 -11.31 -1.53 -6.29
CA ASN A 98 -12.06 -0.90 -7.39
C ASN A 98 -12.55 0.53 -7.12
N ASN A 99 -11.81 1.27 -6.31
CA ASN A 99 -12.10 2.68 -6.04
C ASN A 99 -12.27 3.45 -7.38
N PRO A 100 -13.30 4.30 -7.51
CA PRO A 100 -13.56 5.02 -8.77
C PRO A 100 -12.41 5.91 -9.26
N ASP A 101 -11.62 6.49 -8.35
CA ASP A 101 -10.54 7.41 -8.72
C ASP A 101 -9.31 6.70 -9.31
N ASN A 102 -8.93 5.55 -8.75
CA ASN A 102 -7.67 4.90 -9.08
C ASN A 102 -7.74 3.37 -9.11
N GLU A 103 -8.94 2.80 -9.19
CA GLU A 103 -9.18 1.36 -9.17
C GLU A 103 -8.75 0.68 -7.86
N GLY A 104 -8.35 1.45 -6.86
CA GLY A 104 -7.80 0.94 -5.61
C GLY A 104 -6.31 0.59 -5.70
N GLU A 105 -5.57 1.20 -6.62
CA GLU A 105 -4.12 0.97 -6.73
C GLU A 105 -3.42 1.33 -5.43
N ILE A 106 -2.70 0.36 -4.90
CA ILE A 106 -1.92 0.49 -3.67
C ILE A 106 -0.57 1.13 -4.02
N GLY A 107 -0.17 2.08 -3.20
CA GLY A 107 1.16 2.67 -3.22
C GLY A 107 1.63 2.91 -1.81
N ILE A 108 2.91 3.17 -1.65
CA ILE A 108 3.52 3.51 -0.37
C ILE A 108 4.32 4.78 -0.51
N GLU A 109 4.27 5.64 0.50
CA GLU A 109 4.97 6.92 0.48
C GLU A 109 6.11 6.92 1.49
N PHE A 110 7.26 7.45 1.03
CA PHE A 110 8.48 7.52 1.83
C PHE A 110 9.02 8.93 1.97
N TYR A 111 9.55 9.23 3.15
CA TYR A 111 10.54 10.28 3.32
C TYR A 111 11.93 9.63 3.27
N ASN A 112 12.87 10.30 2.62
CA ASN A 112 14.28 9.93 2.68
C ASN A 112 14.97 10.80 3.73
N MET A 113 15.31 10.20 4.86
CA MET A 113 15.96 10.89 5.98
C MET A 113 17.49 10.87 5.86
N GLY A 114 18.03 10.31 4.79
CA GLY A 114 19.46 10.35 4.47
C GLY A 114 19.86 11.63 3.75
N ILE A 115 21.11 11.68 3.31
CA ILE A 115 21.69 12.84 2.63
C ILE A 115 21.88 12.64 1.12
N GLN A 116 21.66 11.43 0.62
CA GLN A 116 21.76 11.08 -0.79
C GLN A 116 20.41 10.65 -1.34
N PRO A 117 20.10 10.93 -2.62
CA PRO A 117 18.92 10.38 -3.26
C PRO A 117 18.95 8.87 -3.25
N VAL A 118 17.77 8.26 -3.06
CA VAL A 118 17.59 6.80 -3.17
C VAL A 118 16.73 6.53 -4.40
N ILE A 119 17.17 5.59 -5.23
CA ILE A 119 16.40 5.15 -6.39
C ILE A 119 15.88 3.75 -6.11
N ILE A 120 14.56 3.61 -6.03
CA ILE A 120 13.91 2.31 -6.00
C ILE A 120 13.72 1.89 -7.46
N LYS A 121 14.30 0.75 -7.81
CA LYS A 121 14.24 0.22 -9.17
C LYS A 121 12.98 -0.60 -9.39
N LYS A 122 12.45 -0.56 -10.61
CA LYS A 122 11.38 -1.46 -11.05
C LYS A 122 11.71 -2.91 -10.70
N GLY A 123 10.74 -3.62 -10.10
CA GLY A 123 10.89 -5.01 -9.67
C GLY A 123 11.54 -5.20 -8.30
N GLN A 124 11.99 -4.13 -7.65
CA GLN A 124 12.56 -4.19 -6.30
C GLN A 124 11.45 -4.36 -5.27
N LYS A 125 11.71 -5.17 -4.24
CA LYS A 125 10.84 -5.26 -3.05
C LYS A 125 10.84 -3.93 -2.30
N VAL A 126 9.66 -3.41 -2.02
CA VAL A 126 9.49 -2.06 -1.43
C VAL A 126 8.98 -2.11 0.00
N CYS A 127 7.96 -2.92 0.23
CA CYS A 127 7.26 -3.01 1.51
C CYS A 127 6.60 -4.37 1.64
N GLN A 128 5.90 -4.58 2.76
CA GLN A 128 5.13 -5.81 2.99
C GLN A 128 3.73 -5.48 3.47
N GLY A 129 2.79 -6.38 3.18
CA GLY A 129 1.41 -6.26 3.62
C GLY A 129 0.94 -7.48 4.36
N ILE A 130 0.15 -7.29 5.40
CA ILE A 130 -0.42 -8.36 6.21
C ILE A 130 -1.93 -8.19 6.26
N PHE A 131 -2.67 -9.24 5.87
CA PHE A 131 -4.13 -9.26 6.06
C PHE A 131 -4.45 -9.60 7.50
N MET A 132 -5.38 -8.87 8.09
CA MET A 132 -5.84 -9.09 9.45
C MET A 132 -7.34 -8.89 9.55
N LYS A 133 -7.96 -9.55 10.51
CA LYS A 133 -9.32 -9.21 10.94
C LYS A 133 -9.28 -8.06 11.92
N TYR A 134 -10.32 -7.23 11.90
CA TYR A 134 -10.47 -6.13 12.85
C TYR A 134 -11.79 -6.24 13.60
N LEU A 135 -11.85 -5.63 14.75
CA LEU A 135 -13.02 -5.64 15.62
C LEU A 135 -13.75 -4.30 15.56
N LYS A 136 -15.03 -4.35 15.84
CA LYS A 136 -15.92 -3.20 15.91
C LYS A 136 -16.39 -3.00 17.34
N THR A 137 -16.73 -1.76 17.70
CA THR A 137 -17.34 -1.47 18.99
C THR A 137 -18.78 -2.01 19.06
N ASN A 138 -19.32 -2.19 20.26
CA ASN A 138 -20.69 -2.72 20.44
C ASN A 138 -21.75 -1.79 19.84
N ASP A 139 -21.54 -0.49 19.92
CA ASP A 139 -22.42 0.56 19.42
C ASP A 139 -21.86 1.23 18.15
N ASP A 140 -21.39 0.39 17.24
CA ASP A 140 -20.86 0.80 15.95
C ASP A 140 -21.94 1.47 15.11
N ASN A 141 -21.78 2.77 14.87
CA ASN A 141 -22.68 3.61 14.10
C ASN A 141 -22.10 4.06 12.77
N ARG A 142 -21.28 3.20 12.16
CA ARG A 142 -20.67 3.51 10.87
C ARG A 142 -21.72 3.86 9.82
N LEU A 143 -21.39 4.86 9.03
CA LEU A 143 -22.21 5.21 7.88
C LEU A 143 -22.21 4.07 6.87
N LYS A 144 -23.38 3.77 6.30
CA LYS A 144 -23.53 2.74 5.26
C LYS A 144 -23.20 3.28 3.87
N GLU A 145 -22.17 4.11 3.79
CA GLU A 145 -21.73 4.74 2.55
C GLU A 145 -20.54 4.01 1.99
N MET A 146 -20.54 3.85 0.66
CA MET A 146 -19.39 3.31 -0.06
C MET A 146 -18.31 4.37 -0.20
N ARG A 147 -17.05 3.96 -0.18
CA ARG A 147 -15.92 4.84 -0.45
C ARG A 147 -15.98 5.36 -1.89
N ASN A 148 -15.82 6.67 -2.07
CA ASN A 148 -15.86 7.31 -3.39
C ASN A 148 -14.52 7.93 -3.81
N GLY A 149 -13.48 7.84 -2.99
CA GLY A 149 -12.19 8.44 -3.29
C GLY A 149 -11.03 7.73 -2.61
N GLY A 150 -9.82 8.18 -2.92
CA GLY A 150 -8.59 7.63 -2.40
C GLY A 150 -8.17 8.26 -1.06
N TYR A 151 -6.89 8.64 -0.97
CA TYR A 151 -6.26 9.14 0.25
C TYR A 151 -7.01 10.33 0.87
N GLY A 152 -7.40 10.18 2.14
CA GLY A 152 -8.08 11.25 2.89
C GLY A 152 -9.52 11.51 2.49
N SER A 153 -10.12 10.70 1.61
CA SER A 153 -11.48 10.93 1.11
C SER A 153 -12.57 10.80 2.17
N THR A 154 -12.32 10.11 3.27
CA THR A 154 -13.27 9.89 4.37
C THR A 154 -13.08 10.88 5.53
N GLY A 155 -12.07 11.73 5.46
CA GLY A 155 -11.79 12.76 6.46
C GLY A 155 -12.18 14.15 6.00
N LYS A 156 -12.33 15.06 6.94
CA LYS A 156 -12.51 16.49 6.69
C LYS A 156 -11.26 17.24 7.10
#